data_910f430bd9414fc43db1636ef5caeb61
#
_entry.id   910f430bd9414fc43db1636ef5caeb61
#
_cell.length_a   1.000
_cell.length_b   1.000
_cell.length_c   1.000
_cell.angle_alpha   90.00
_cell.angle_beta   90.00
_cell.angle_gamma   90.00
#
_symmetry.space_group_name_H-M   'P 1'
#
loop_
_entity.id
_entity.type
_entity.pdbx_description
1 polymer ?
#
loop_
_entity_poly.entity_id
_entity_poly.type
_entity_poly.pdbx_seq_one_letter_code
_entity_poly.pdbx_strand_id
1 'polypeptide(L)'
;MLRWQTAGESHGEALVAMIEGLPAGVHVTTEDIVGALARRRLGYGRGARMKFEQDKVRMLTGVRFGETIGSPVAIEIANTEWPKWTEVMSADPLDHEIAREGRNAPLSRPRPGHADLTGMRKYGFDDARPVLERSSARETASRVALGEVAKQFLEQTFGIRTVSHVLSIGGAGITDPQQVTLPKPEDLEALDASPVRTLDKEAEKQMIARIDEAKENADTLGGVIEVVVYGVPAGVGTYVESDRRLDAALASAVMGIQAIKGVEIGDGFLEAMRPGSQAHDEMVVGEDGRIARLSNRAGGIEGGMSNGQPIVVRAAMKPIPSIPKALRTVDVTTGEPAQAINQRSDNTAVPAAAVVAEAMVRLTIAQYVLEKFGGDCVAETKRNAEQYIASWPEHMR
;
A
#
# COMPACT_ATOMS: atom_id res chain seq x y z
N MET A 1 -14.49 -14.58 7.76
CA MET A 1 -13.13 -13.98 7.87
C MET A 1 -12.70 -13.52 6.49
N LEU A 2 -12.36 -12.25 6.33
CA LEU A 2 -11.83 -11.71 5.07
C LEU A 2 -10.45 -12.28 4.78
N ARG A 3 -10.23 -12.75 3.56
CA ARG A 3 -8.93 -13.22 3.06
C ARG A 3 -8.70 -12.69 1.66
N TRP A 4 -7.45 -12.46 1.31
CA TRP A 4 -7.10 -12.02 -0.04
C TRP A 4 -5.77 -12.60 -0.49
N GLN A 5 -5.61 -12.72 -1.79
CA GLN A 5 -4.40 -13.23 -2.43
C GLN A 5 -4.12 -12.49 -3.74
N THR A 6 -2.85 -12.46 -4.12
CA THR A 6 -2.39 -11.93 -5.40
C THR A 6 -1.51 -12.95 -6.10
N ALA A 7 -1.62 -13.04 -7.42
CA ALA A 7 -0.80 -13.88 -8.27
C ALA A 7 -0.37 -13.11 -9.52
N GLY A 8 0.55 -13.70 -10.29
CA GLY A 8 1.07 -13.14 -11.53
C GLY A 8 2.42 -12.47 -11.38
N GLU A 9 3.11 -12.33 -12.49
CA GLU A 9 4.46 -11.80 -12.66
C GLU A 9 4.42 -10.45 -13.39
N SER A 10 5.49 -9.67 -13.26
CA SER A 10 5.57 -8.32 -13.84
C SER A 10 5.38 -8.30 -15.36
N HIS A 11 5.91 -9.31 -16.04
CA HIS A 11 5.82 -9.48 -17.49
C HIS A 11 5.09 -10.79 -17.89
N GLY A 12 4.37 -11.43 -16.96
CA GLY A 12 3.44 -12.51 -17.27
C GLY A 12 2.20 -11.98 -18.00
N GLU A 13 1.26 -12.86 -18.35
CA GLU A 13 0.06 -12.51 -19.11
C GLU A 13 -0.81 -11.49 -18.38
N ALA A 14 -1.03 -11.71 -17.09
CA ALA A 14 -1.83 -10.85 -16.24
C ALA A 14 -1.40 -10.95 -14.78
N LEU A 15 -1.84 -9.97 -13.99
CA LEU A 15 -1.93 -10.11 -12.55
C LEU A 15 -3.34 -10.57 -12.18
N VAL A 16 -3.46 -11.41 -11.16
CA VAL A 16 -4.72 -11.87 -10.60
C VAL A 16 -4.80 -11.46 -9.14
N ALA A 17 -5.93 -10.90 -8.75
CA ALA A 17 -6.24 -10.52 -7.40
C ALA A 17 -7.54 -11.19 -6.97
N MET A 18 -7.57 -11.77 -5.76
CA MET A 18 -8.77 -12.43 -5.23
C MET A 18 -9.00 -12.02 -3.78
N ILE A 19 -10.26 -11.75 -3.46
CA ILE A 19 -10.72 -11.48 -2.09
C ILE A 19 -11.99 -12.26 -1.80
N GLU A 20 -12.07 -12.88 -0.63
CA GLU A 20 -13.23 -13.63 -0.14
C GLU A 20 -13.65 -13.17 1.24
N GLY A 21 -14.89 -13.45 1.61
CA GLY A 21 -15.46 -13.11 2.91
C GLY A 21 -16.01 -11.70 3.00
N LEU A 22 -16.23 -11.03 1.87
CA LEU A 22 -16.98 -9.77 1.80
C LEU A 22 -18.48 -10.04 1.88
N PRO A 23 -19.26 -9.19 2.57
CA PRO A 23 -20.72 -9.25 2.56
C PRO A 23 -21.29 -9.02 1.16
N ALA A 24 -22.45 -9.59 0.88
CA ALA A 24 -23.24 -9.25 -0.30
C ALA A 24 -23.78 -7.81 -0.22
N GLY A 25 -23.94 -7.17 -1.40
CA GLY A 25 -24.53 -5.83 -1.50
C GLY A 25 -23.51 -4.68 -1.37
N VAL A 26 -22.20 -4.95 -1.46
CA VAL A 26 -21.20 -3.89 -1.65
C VAL A 26 -21.21 -3.45 -3.10
N HIS A 27 -21.49 -2.19 -3.35
CA HIS A 27 -21.47 -1.63 -4.70
C HIS A 27 -20.03 -1.36 -5.14
N VAL A 28 -19.58 -2.02 -6.20
CA VAL A 28 -18.24 -1.88 -6.78
C VAL A 28 -18.25 -2.21 -8.26
N THR A 29 -17.61 -1.37 -9.07
CA THR A 29 -17.55 -1.50 -10.52
C THR A 29 -16.12 -1.66 -11.03
N THR A 30 -15.96 -2.08 -12.28
CA THR A 30 -14.66 -2.09 -12.95
C THR A 30 -14.07 -0.69 -13.05
N GLU A 31 -14.90 0.35 -13.19
CA GLU A 31 -14.47 1.74 -13.28
C GLU A 31 -13.85 2.23 -11.96
N ASP A 32 -14.40 1.86 -10.81
CA ASP A 32 -13.82 2.14 -9.50
C ASP A 32 -12.40 1.58 -9.40
N ILE A 33 -12.21 0.32 -9.82
CA ILE A 33 -10.89 -0.32 -9.83
C ILE A 33 -9.92 0.40 -10.78
N VAL A 34 -10.36 0.75 -11.98
CA VAL A 34 -9.54 1.51 -12.96
C VAL A 34 -9.14 2.87 -12.40
N GLY A 35 -10.06 3.56 -11.73
CA GLY A 35 -9.79 4.83 -11.05
C GLY A 35 -8.71 4.70 -9.97
N ALA A 36 -8.80 3.68 -9.12
CA ALA A 36 -7.79 3.42 -8.09
C ALA A 36 -6.41 3.11 -8.69
N LEU A 37 -6.36 2.31 -9.76
CA LEU A 37 -5.13 2.03 -10.48
C LEU A 37 -4.55 3.27 -11.19
N ALA A 38 -5.40 4.17 -11.68
CA ALA A 38 -4.96 5.44 -12.24
C ALA A 38 -4.26 6.31 -11.18
N ARG A 39 -4.81 6.41 -9.97
CA ARG A 39 -4.18 7.11 -8.84
C ARG A 39 -2.79 6.55 -8.52
N ARG A 40 -2.62 5.21 -8.50
CA ARG A 40 -1.33 4.56 -8.26
C ARG A 40 -0.26 4.96 -9.29
N ARG A 41 -0.64 5.35 -10.50
CA ARG A 41 0.28 5.77 -11.57
C ARG A 41 0.74 7.22 -11.47
N LEU A 42 0.07 8.05 -10.68
CA LEU A 42 0.41 9.45 -10.46
C LEU A 42 1.78 9.60 -9.78
N GLY A 43 2.35 10.77 -9.87
CA GLY A 43 3.55 11.20 -9.18
C GLY A 43 4.66 11.69 -10.11
N TYR A 44 5.47 12.64 -9.61
CA TYR A 44 6.66 13.16 -10.26
C TYR A 44 7.84 12.19 -10.11
N GLY A 45 8.78 12.20 -11.04
CA GLY A 45 9.91 11.28 -11.04
C GLY A 45 9.58 9.85 -11.52
N ARG A 46 8.39 9.64 -12.08
CA ARG A 46 7.95 8.36 -12.66
C ARG A 46 8.53 8.16 -14.04
N GLY A 47 8.92 6.92 -14.35
CA GLY A 47 9.45 6.53 -15.66
C GLY A 47 8.40 6.64 -16.77
N ALA A 48 8.89 6.72 -18.03
CA ALA A 48 8.04 6.87 -19.21
C ALA A 48 6.99 5.76 -19.36
N ARG A 49 7.25 4.54 -18.83
CA ARG A 49 6.31 3.41 -18.86
C ARG A 49 4.97 3.75 -18.23
N MET A 50 4.97 4.51 -17.12
CA MET A 50 3.73 4.88 -16.41
C MET A 50 2.79 5.77 -17.21
N LYS A 51 3.30 6.46 -18.25
CA LYS A 51 2.48 7.32 -19.12
C LYS A 51 1.69 6.54 -20.17
N PHE A 52 2.17 5.34 -20.55
CA PHE A 52 1.60 4.54 -21.64
C PHE A 52 0.90 3.26 -21.16
N GLU A 53 1.17 2.80 -19.93
CA GLU A 53 0.59 1.58 -19.40
C GLU A 53 -0.84 1.88 -18.92
N GLN A 54 -1.82 1.42 -19.70
CA GLN A 54 -3.23 1.40 -19.28
C GLN A 54 -3.55 0.02 -18.73
N ASP A 55 -3.86 -0.04 -17.43
CA ASP A 55 -4.30 -1.27 -16.79
C ASP A 55 -5.66 -1.69 -17.34
N LYS A 56 -5.71 -2.78 -18.10
CA LYS A 56 -6.98 -3.38 -18.55
C LYS A 56 -7.49 -4.31 -17.46
N VAL A 57 -8.59 -3.92 -16.85
CA VAL A 57 -9.18 -4.63 -15.71
C VAL A 57 -10.39 -5.44 -16.18
N ARG A 58 -10.51 -6.66 -15.70
CA ARG A 58 -11.72 -7.49 -15.81
C ARG A 58 -12.10 -8.03 -14.44
N MET A 59 -13.32 -7.80 -14.02
CA MET A 59 -13.91 -8.50 -12.88
C MET A 59 -14.42 -9.85 -13.39
N LEU A 60 -13.86 -10.94 -12.86
CA LEU A 60 -14.15 -12.31 -13.35
C LEU A 60 -15.30 -12.97 -12.59
N THR A 61 -15.37 -12.74 -11.28
CA THR A 61 -16.32 -13.40 -10.38
C THR A 61 -16.71 -12.49 -9.22
N GLY A 62 -17.76 -12.86 -8.47
CA GLY A 62 -18.09 -12.28 -7.16
C GLY A 62 -18.93 -11.02 -7.21
N VAL A 63 -19.14 -10.42 -8.38
CA VAL A 63 -19.95 -9.20 -8.57
C VAL A 63 -20.96 -9.42 -9.68
N ARG A 64 -22.20 -8.95 -9.45
CA ARG A 64 -23.29 -8.98 -10.42
C ARG A 64 -24.02 -7.64 -10.42
N PHE A 65 -24.12 -7.02 -11.59
CA PHE A 65 -24.75 -5.68 -11.76
C PHE A 65 -24.15 -4.60 -10.83
N GLY A 66 -22.82 -4.68 -10.59
CA GLY A 66 -22.12 -3.72 -9.76
C GLY A 66 -22.20 -3.98 -8.25
N GLU A 67 -22.77 -5.12 -7.81
CA GLU A 67 -22.88 -5.46 -6.40
C GLU A 67 -22.24 -6.81 -6.09
N THR A 68 -21.55 -6.92 -4.96
CA THR A 68 -21.00 -8.19 -4.45
C THR A 68 -22.15 -9.16 -4.12
N ILE A 69 -21.91 -10.46 -4.36
CA ILE A 69 -22.90 -11.51 -4.12
C ILE A 69 -22.52 -12.46 -2.98
N GLY A 70 -21.53 -12.08 -2.14
CA GLY A 70 -21.04 -12.91 -1.03
C GLY A 70 -20.05 -14.01 -1.44
N SER A 71 -19.82 -14.23 -2.73
CA SER A 71 -18.81 -15.17 -3.23
C SER A 71 -17.45 -14.48 -3.45
N PRO A 72 -16.35 -15.24 -3.64
CA PRO A 72 -15.05 -14.67 -3.91
C PRO A 72 -15.05 -13.73 -5.12
N VAL A 73 -14.49 -12.54 -4.95
CA VAL A 73 -14.27 -11.57 -6.02
C VAL A 73 -12.89 -11.80 -6.61
N ALA A 74 -12.82 -12.13 -7.90
CA ALA A 74 -11.57 -12.29 -8.64
C ALA A 74 -11.46 -11.22 -9.72
N ILE A 75 -10.28 -10.58 -9.79
CA ILE A 75 -9.97 -9.47 -10.70
C ILE A 75 -8.71 -9.83 -11.48
N GLU A 76 -8.78 -9.67 -12.80
CA GLU A 76 -7.64 -9.78 -13.70
C GLU A 76 -7.17 -8.39 -14.11
N ILE A 77 -5.86 -8.17 -14.11
CA ILE A 77 -5.21 -6.95 -14.60
C ILE A 77 -4.21 -7.38 -15.67
N ALA A 78 -4.57 -7.22 -16.94
CA ALA A 78 -3.75 -7.64 -18.07
C ALA A 78 -2.44 -6.83 -18.18
N ASN A 79 -1.36 -7.48 -18.59
CA ASN A 79 -0.10 -6.83 -18.89
C ASN A 79 -0.02 -6.50 -20.38
N THR A 80 0.03 -5.21 -20.71
CA THR A 80 0.05 -4.73 -22.09
C THR A 80 1.30 -5.14 -22.88
N GLU A 81 2.39 -5.46 -22.19
CA GLU A 81 3.64 -5.91 -22.81
C GLU A 81 3.69 -7.43 -23.03
N TRP A 82 2.71 -8.20 -22.54
CA TRP A 82 2.66 -9.65 -22.67
C TRP A 82 3.00 -10.21 -24.06
N PRO A 83 2.50 -9.65 -25.18
CA PRO A 83 2.85 -10.15 -26.52
C PRO A 83 4.35 -10.19 -26.85
N LYS A 84 5.17 -9.46 -26.08
CA LYS A 84 6.63 -9.42 -26.22
C LYS A 84 7.35 -10.41 -25.28
N TRP A 85 6.62 -11.07 -24.39
CA TRP A 85 7.16 -11.90 -23.32
C TRP A 85 6.66 -13.34 -23.33
N THR A 86 5.82 -13.69 -24.29
CA THR A 86 5.14 -15.00 -24.38
C THR A 86 6.08 -16.19 -24.33
N GLU A 87 7.27 -16.11 -24.95
CA GLU A 87 8.28 -17.16 -24.88
C GLU A 87 9.07 -17.13 -23.58
N VAL A 88 9.55 -15.94 -23.16
CA VAL A 88 10.39 -15.79 -21.94
C VAL A 88 9.64 -16.19 -20.67
N MET A 89 8.33 -15.94 -20.65
CA MET A 89 7.44 -16.18 -19.51
C MET A 89 6.39 -17.26 -19.80
N SER A 90 6.69 -18.16 -20.76
CA SER A 90 5.81 -19.28 -21.06
C SER A 90 5.61 -20.17 -19.83
N ALA A 91 4.36 -20.52 -19.55
CA ALA A 91 4.03 -21.49 -18.51
C ALA A 91 4.34 -22.93 -18.94
N ASP A 92 4.29 -23.19 -20.25
CA ASP A 92 4.55 -24.49 -20.83
C ASP A 92 5.97 -24.60 -21.41
N PRO A 93 6.56 -25.80 -21.48
CA PRO A 93 7.80 -26.00 -22.19
C PRO A 93 7.69 -25.58 -23.66
N LEU A 94 8.71 -24.91 -24.17
CA LEU A 94 8.76 -24.57 -25.58
C LEU A 94 9.25 -25.77 -26.39
N ASP A 95 8.74 -25.92 -27.60
CA ASP A 95 9.12 -26.97 -28.55
C ASP A 95 10.39 -26.62 -29.36
N HIS A 96 10.98 -25.46 -29.09
CA HIS A 96 12.19 -24.97 -29.71
C HIS A 96 13.09 -24.25 -28.68
N GLU A 97 14.38 -24.14 -29.00
CA GLU A 97 15.33 -23.37 -28.21
C GLU A 97 15.18 -21.87 -28.50
N ILE A 98 15.15 -21.07 -27.44
CA ILE A 98 15.19 -19.61 -27.55
C ILE A 98 16.62 -19.10 -27.37
N ALA A 99 17.02 -18.13 -28.19
CA ALA A 99 18.31 -17.48 -28.05
C ALA A 99 18.45 -16.80 -26.69
N ARG A 100 19.52 -17.07 -25.97
CA ARG A 100 19.81 -16.50 -24.64
C ARG A 100 20.37 -15.08 -24.73
N GLU A 101 19.68 -14.23 -25.46
CA GLU A 101 20.07 -12.85 -25.75
C GLU A 101 18.95 -11.88 -25.45
N GLY A 102 19.26 -10.61 -25.27
CA GLY A 102 18.26 -9.56 -25.04
C GLY A 102 17.38 -9.84 -23.83
N ARG A 103 16.06 -9.98 -24.03
CA ARG A 103 15.10 -10.30 -22.97
C ARG A 103 15.26 -11.71 -22.40
N ASN A 104 15.76 -12.63 -23.22
CA ASN A 104 15.96 -14.04 -22.84
C ASN A 104 17.31 -14.27 -22.14
N ALA A 105 18.18 -13.26 -22.09
CA ALA A 105 19.46 -13.36 -21.40
C ALA A 105 19.27 -13.66 -19.92
N PRO A 106 20.02 -14.63 -19.35
CA PRO A 106 20.00 -14.89 -17.93
C PRO A 106 20.41 -13.66 -17.11
N LEU A 107 19.74 -13.41 -16.00
CA LEU A 107 20.03 -12.30 -15.10
C LEU A 107 20.98 -12.78 -14.00
N SER A 108 22.29 -12.85 -14.33
CA SER A 108 23.33 -13.36 -13.43
C SER A 108 23.95 -12.30 -12.49
N ARG A 109 23.62 -11.02 -12.67
CA ARG A 109 24.17 -9.89 -11.90
C ARG A 109 23.14 -9.28 -10.98
N PRO A 110 22.95 -9.82 -9.77
CA PRO A 110 21.89 -9.40 -8.84
C PRO A 110 22.08 -7.95 -8.39
N ARG A 111 20.97 -7.24 -8.24
CA ARG A 111 20.96 -5.84 -7.79
C ARG A 111 21.14 -5.76 -6.28
N PRO A 112 22.09 -4.95 -5.76
CA PRO A 112 22.17 -4.65 -4.35
C PRO A 112 20.87 -4.06 -3.81
N GLY A 113 20.41 -4.52 -2.65
CA GLY A 113 19.18 -4.04 -2.04
C GLY A 113 17.88 -4.60 -2.64
N HIS A 114 17.95 -5.45 -3.66
CA HIS A 114 16.81 -6.17 -4.24
C HIS A 114 16.72 -7.62 -3.71
N ALA A 115 15.63 -8.30 -4.03
CA ALA A 115 15.41 -9.70 -3.65
C ALA A 115 16.28 -10.69 -4.44
N ASP A 116 16.94 -10.27 -5.53
CA ASP A 116 17.56 -11.12 -6.54
C ASP A 116 18.43 -12.22 -5.94
N LEU A 117 19.55 -11.89 -5.32
CA LEU A 117 20.50 -12.89 -4.80
C LEU A 117 19.90 -13.79 -3.71
N THR A 118 19.16 -13.17 -2.77
CA THR A 118 18.55 -13.92 -1.66
C THR A 118 17.46 -14.87 -2.17
N GLY A 119 16.66 -14.42 -3.14
CA GLY A 119 15.64 -15.23 -3.78
C GLY A 119 16.24 -16.40 -4.58
N MET A 120 17.26 -16.13 -5.39
CA MET A 120 17.99 -17.19 -6.12
C MET A 120 18.49 -18.28 -5.16
N ARG A 121 19.15 -17.89 -4.06
CA ARG A 121 19.65 -18.84 -3.06
C ARG A 121 18.53 -19.63 -2.37
N LYS A 122 17.42 -18.93 -2.02
CA LYS A 122 16.30 -19.55 -1.31
C LYS A 122 15.60 -20.62 -2.15
N TYR A 123 15.41 -20.36 -3.44
CA TYR A 123 14.64 -21.23 -4.34
C TYR A 123 15.50 -22.09 -5.27
N GLY A 124 16.84 -21.97 -5.20
CA GLY A 124 17.76 -22.74 -6.03
C GLY A 124 17.79 -22.31 -7.50
N PHE A 125 17.53 -21.03 -7.79
CA PHE A 125 17.58 -20.52 -9.16
C PHE A 125 19.00 -20.10 -9.55
N ASP A 126 19.37 -20.38 -10.79
CA ASP A 126 20.60 -19.91 -11.45
C ASP A 126 20.41 -18.60 -12.20
N ASP A 127 19.17 -18.13 -12.34
CA ASP A 127 18.73 -16.89 -12.97
C ASP A 127 17.86 -16.09 -12.01
N ALA A 128 18.09 -14.78 -11.89
CA ALA A 128 17.27 -13.90 -11.05
C ALA A 128 15.88 -13.60 -11.65
N ARG A 129 15.58 -14.04 -12.88
CA ARG A 129 14.32 -13.76 -13.57
C ARG A 129 13.09 -14.09 -12.74
N PRO A 130 12.90 -15.32 -12.23
CA PRO A 130 11.71 -15.67 -11.44
C PRO A 130 11.53 -14.78 -10.20
N VAL A 131 12.65 -14.44 -9.54
CA VAL A 131 12.64 -13.57 -8.36
C VAL A 131 12.25 -12.15 -8.73
N LEU A 132 12.86 -11.59 -9.80
CA LEU A 132 12.57 -10.24 -10.30
C LEU A 132 11.10 -10.09 -10.68
N GLU A 133 10.57 -11.04 -11.41
CA GLU A 133 9.21 -10.98 -11.94
C GLU A 133 8.16 -10.94 -10.82
N ARG A 134 8.29 -11.80 -9.80
CA ARG A 134 7.32 -11.83 -8.70
C ARG A 134 7.56 -10.76 -7.62
N SER A 135 8.81 -10.36 -7.36
CA SER A 135 9.13 -9.31 -6.36
C SER A 135 8.95 -7.88 -6.89
N SER A 136 8.58 -7.73 -8.14
CA SER A 136 8.34 -6.44 -8.77
C SER A 136 7.21 -5.66 -8.12
N ALA A 137 7.37 -4.33 -8.01
CA ALA A 137 6.30 -3.44 -7.54
C ALA A 137 5.06 -3.43 -8.45
N ARG A 138 5.10 -4.05 -9.64
CA ARG A 138 3.93 -4.26 -10.51
C ARG A 138 2.83 -5.05 -9.78
N GLU A 139 3.20 -6.00 -8.92
CA GLU A 139 2.27 -6.78 -8.08
C GLU A 139 1.36 -5.91 -7.22
N THR A 140 1.81 -4.72 -6.80
CA THR A 140 0.99 -3.80 -6.01
C THR A 140 -0.26 -3.29 -6.74
N ALA A 141 -0.36 -3.42 -8.06
CA ALA A 141 -1.60 -3.15 -8.78
C ALA A 141 -2.74 -4.06 -8.31
N SER A 142 -2.46 -5.35 -8.07
CA SER A 142 -3.42 -6.29 -7.49
C SER A 142 -3.87 -5.88 -6.09
N ARG A 143 -2.95 -5.42 -5.24
CA ARG A 143 -3.27 -4.92 -3.89
C ARG A 143 -4.16 -3.68 -3.95
N VAL A 144 -3.87 -2.74 -4.86
CA VAL A 144 -4.68 -1.52 -5.03
C VAL A 144 -6.08 -1.86 -5.54
N ALA A 145 -6.21 -2.81 -6.46
CA ALA A 145 -7.51 -3.29 -6.94
C ALA A 145 -8.35 -3.87 -5.79
N LEU A 146 -7.77 -4.73 -4.95
CA LEU A 146 -8.45 -5.28 -3.77
C LEU A 146 -8.72 -4.21 -2.70
N GLY A 147 -7.79 -3.27 -2.52
CA GLY A 147 -7.95 -2.14 -1.61
C GLY A 147 -9.10 -1.21 -1.99
N GLU A 148 -9.43 -1.11 -3.28
CA GLU A 148 -10.61 -0.37 -3.74
C GLU A 148 -11.90 -1.12 -3.39
N VAL A 149 -11.94 -2.44 -3.57
CA VAL A 149 -13.09 -3.26 -3.12
C VAL A 149 -13.30 -3.11 -1.61
N ALA A 150 -12.23 -3.15 -0.81
CA ALA A 150 -12.29 -2.92 0.62
C ALA A 150 -12.76 -1.49 0.98
N LYS A 151 -12.31 -0.47 0.23
CA LYS A 151 -12.77 0.92 0.39
C LYS A 151 -14.28 1.02 0.21
N GLN A 152 -14.81 0.47 -0.89
CA GLN A 152 -16.25 0.50 -1.17
C GLN A 152 -17.05 -0.13 -0.03
N PHE A 153 -16.60 -1.26 0.49
CA PHE A 153 -17.22 -1.88 1.67
C PHE A 153 -17.17 -0.97 2.90
N LEU A 154 -16.01 -0.41 3.23
CA LEU A 154 -15.81 0.42 4.42
C LEU A 154 -16.63 1.71 4.38
N GLU A 155 -16.63 2.40 3.23
CA GLU A 155 -17.37 3.65 3.04
C GLU A 155 -18.89 3.43 3.09
N GLN A 156 -19.40 2.44 2.37
CA GLN A 156 -20.85 2.17 2.27
C GLN A 156 -21.45 1.61 3.56
N THR A 157 -20.66 0.83 4.31
CA THR A 157 -21.14 0.16 5.52
C THR A 157 -20.99 1.04 6.76
N PHE A 158 -19.87 1.74 6.91
CA PHE A 158 -19.49 2.43 8.14
C PHE A 158 -19.22 3.93 7.95
N GLY A 159 -19.12 4.43 6.73
CA GLY A 159 -18.62 5.79 6.46
C GLY A 159 -17.12 5.96 6.76
N ILE A 160 -16.37 4.84 6.86
CA ILE A 160 -14.92 4.87 7.09
C ILE A 160 -14.22 5.36 5.83
N ARG A 161 -13.43 6.41 5.95
CA ARG A 161 -12.74 7.05 4.83
C ARG A 161 -11.23 7.08 5.07
N THR A 162 -10.46 6.87 4.01
CA THR A 162 -8.99 6.79 4.07
C THR A 162 -8.37 7.75 3.08
N VAL A 163 -7.36 8.47 3.53
CA VAL A 163 -6.56 9.39 2.69
C VAL A 163 -5.08 9.19 3.00
N SER A 164 -4.21 9.41 2.02
CA SER A 164 -2.76 9.37 2.22
C SER A 164 -2.07 10.57 1.61
N HIS A 165 -0.93 10.94 2.18
CA HIS A 165 -0.05 11.97 1.65
C HIS A 165 1.42 11.61 1.85
N VAL A 166 2.29 12.37 1.21
CA VAL A 166 3.74 12.23 1.32
C VAL A 166 4.26 13.33 2.25
N LEU A 167 5.04 12.93 3.24
CA LEU A 167 5.68 13.86 4.17
C LEU A 167 7.03 14.33 3.62
N SER A 168 7.87 13.40 3.13
CA SER A 168 9.19 13.76 2.61
C SER A 168 9.66 12.82 1.51
N ILE A 169 10.52 13.32 0.62
CA ILE A 169 11.23 12.55 -0.40
C ILE A 169 12.70 12.91 -0.35
N GLY A 170 13.59 11.92 -0.16
CA GLY A 170 15.03 12.11 -0.11
C GLY A 170 15.49 13.06 1.00
N GLY A 171 14.74 13.15 2.10
CA GLY A 171 14.99 14.03 3.23
C GLY A 171 14.51 15.48 3.04
N ALA A 172 13.87 15.80 1.90
CA ALA A 172 13.22 17.10 1.66
C ALA A 172 11.72 17.02 1.97
N GLY A 173 11.09 18.11 2.36
CA GLY A 173 9.68 18.23 2.74
C GLY A 173 9.49 18.34 4.25
N ILE A 174 8.39 17.80 4.78
CA ILE A 174 8.06 17.83 6.20
C ILE A 174 8.81 16.70 6.89
N THR A 175 9.87 17.02 7.62
CA THR A 175 10.73 16.05 8.31
C THR A 175 10.46 15.96 9.82
N ASP A 176 9.76 16.94 10.38
CA ASP A 176 9.29 16.94 11.77
C ASP A 176 7.82 16.50 11.83
N PRO A 177 7.52 15.32 12.40
CA PRO A 177 6.14 14.82 12.49
C PRO A 177 5.19 15.74 13.28
N GLN A 178 5.69 16.60 14.15
CA GLN A 178 4.88 17.56 14.92
C GLN A 178 4.32 18.69 14.07
N GLN A 179 4.90 18.94 12.89
CA GLN A 179 4.47 19.96 11.95
C GLN A 179 3.46 19.44 10.92
N VAL A 180 3.13 18.16 10.99
CA VAL A 180 2.21 17.54 10.04
C VAL A 180 0.77 17.95 10.34
N THR A 181 0.11 18.57 9.37
CA THR A 181 -1.34 18.72 9.38
C THR A 181 -1.96 17.50 8.70
N LEU A 182 -2.79 16.76 9.43
CA LEU A 182 -3.45 15.58 8.88
C LEU A 182 -4.41 15.97 7.76
N PRO A 183 -4.27 15.40 6.55
CA PRO A 183 -5.20 15.66 5.46
C PRO A 183 -6.56 15.03 5.78
N LYS A 184 -7.63 15.72 5.35
CA LYS A 184 -8.99 15.21 5.46
C LYS A 184 -9.38 14.44 4.20
N PRO A 185 -10.40 13.57 4.25
CA PRO A 185 -10.89 12.86 3.06
C PRO A 185 -11.30 13.78 1.90
N GLU A 186 -11.73 15.01 2.21
CA GLU A 186 -12.10 16.03 1.23
C GLU A 186 -10.90 16.59 0.44
N ASP A 187 -9.68 16.42 0.96
CA ASP A 187 -8.44 16.87 0.33
C ASP A 187 -7.92 15.92 -0.75
N LEU A 188 -8.60 14.78 -0.97
CA LEU A 188 -8.13 13.71 -1.85
C LEU A 188 -7.84 14.18 -3.28
N GLU A 189 -8.72 15.01 -3.85
CA GLU A 189 -8.54 15.55 -5.20
C GLU A 189 -7.31 16.46 -5.29
N ALA A 190 -7.10 17.32 -4.29
CA ALA A 190 -5.93 18.19 -4.21
C ALA A 190 -4.62 17.41 -4.03
N LEU A 191 -4.65 16.33 -3.26
CA LEU A 191 -3.51 15.43 -3.08
C LEU A 191 -3.19 14.66 -4.35
N ASP A 192 -4.19 14.16 -5.07
CA ASP A 192 -3.99 13.46 -6.34
C ASP A 192 -3.51 14.42 -7.45
N ALA A 193 -3.86 15.70 -7.38
CA ALA A 193 -3.38 16.74 -8.29
C ALA A 193 -1.94 17.19 -8.00
N SER A 194 -1.43 17.00 -6.77
CA SER A 194 -0.06 17.32 -6.41
C SER A 194 0.92 16.32 -7.05
N PRO A 195 1.98 16.80 -7.73
CA PRO A 195 2.99 15.94 -8.35
C PRO A 195 3.69 15.01 -7.36
N VAL A 196 3.77 15.38 -6.09
CA VAL A 196 4.41 14.60 -5.01
C VAL A 196 3.43 14.22 -3.90
N ARG A 197 2.11 14.40 -4.11
CA ARG A 197 1.05 14.01 -3.21
C ARG A 197 1.14 14.67 -1.83
N THR A 198 1.27 16.00 -1.78
CA THR A 198 1.27 16.81 -0.54
C THR A 198 0.42 18.04 -0.70
N LEU A 199 -0.17 18.53 0.40
CA LEU A 199 -0.92 19.81 0.43
C LEU A 199 0.01 21.00 0.67
N ASP A 200 1.15 20.77 1.32
CA ASP A 200 2.12 21.81 1.63
C ASP A 200 2.90 22.21 0.37
N LYS A 201 2.69 23.43 -0.10
CA LYS A 201 3.30 23.93 -1.33
C LYS A 201 4.79 24.20 -1.22
N GLU A 202 5.30 24.45 -0.04
CA GLU A 202 6.74 24.62 0.18
C GLU A 202 7.44 23.24 0.21
N ALA A 203 6.87 22.28 0.92
CA ALA A 203 7.32 20.90 0.88
C ALA A 203 7.27 20.31 -0.54
N GLU A 204 6.22 20.62 -1.33
CA GLU A 204 6.09 20.22 -2.73
C GLU A 204 7.29 20.69 -3.58
N LYS A 205 7.65 21.97 -3.47
CA LYS A 205 8.81 22.54 -4.20
C LYS A 205 10.11 21.89 -3.80
N GLN A 206 10.33 21.70 -2.49
CA GLN A 206 11.56 21.09 -1.96
C GLN A 206 11.70 19.63 -2.43
N MET A 207 10.61 18.85 -2.39
CA MET A 207 10.62 17.47 -2.87
C MET A 207 10.86 17.36 -4.37
N ILE A 208 10.24 18.23 -5.18
CA ILE A 208 10.47 18.27 -6.64
C ILE A 208 11.93 18.60 -6.95
N ALA A 209 12.49 19.63 -6.32
CA ALA A 209 13.90 19.99 -6.52
C ALA A 209 14.84 18.84 -6.15
N ARG A 210 14.53 18.11 -5.08
CA ARG A 210 15.32 16.95 -4.65
C ARG A 210 15.23 15.77 -5.62
N ILE A 211 14.06 15.56 -6.25
CA ILE A 211 13.90 14.54 -7.30
C ILE A 211 14.70 14.93 -8.57
N ASP A 212 14.67 16.19 -8.96
CA ASP A 212 15.43 16.66 -10.12
C ASP A 212 16.94 16.50 -9.90
N GLU A 213 17.46 16.87 -8.75
CA GLU A 213 18.85 16.62 -8.35
C GLU A 213 19.22 15.13 -8.44
N ALA A 214 18.38 14.25 -7.93
CA ALA A 214 18.62 12.81 -8.00
C ALA A 214 18.61 12.30 -9.45
N LYS A 215 17.73 12.83 -10.30
CA LYS A 215 17.68 12.50 -11.73
C LYS A 215 18.95 12.91 -12.45
N GLU A 216 19.46 14.12 -12.19
CA GLU A 216 20.73 14.61 -12.75
C GLU A 216 21.91 13.74 -12.32
N ASN A 217 21.89 13.26 -11.07
CA ASN A 217 22.92 12.38 -10.51
C ASN A 217 22.74 10.89 -10.86
N ALA A 218 21.77 10.55 -11.71
CA ALA A 218 21.42 9.18 -12.08
C ALA A 218 21.12 8.27 -10.85
N ASP A 219 20.40 8.80 -9.87
CA ASP A 219 20.13 8.16 -8.57
C ASP A 219 18.62 8.02 -8.29
N THR A 220 18.28 7.36 -7.19
CA THR A 220 16.89 7.12 -6.73
C THR A 220 16.69 7.58 -5.29
N LEU A 221 15.46 7.95 -4.95
CA LEU A 221 15.08 8.46 -3.65
C LEU A 221 13.98 7.62 -2.99
N GLY A 222 14.11 7.42 -1.70
CA GLY A 222 13.06 7.00 -0.79
C GLY A 222 12.33 8.18 -0.16
N GLY A 223 11.48 7.91 0.82
CA GLY A 223 10.76 8.95 1.54
C GLY A 223 9.81 8.40 2.59
N VAL A 224 9.02 9.29 3.16
CA VAL A 224 8.06 8.97 4.23
C VAL A 224 6.65 9.31 3.74
N ILE A 225 5.75 8.37 3.94
CA ILE A 225 4.32 8.48 3.62
C ILE A 225 3.50 8.37 4.90
N GLU A 226 2.30 8.95 4.89
CA GLU A 226 1.34 8.82 5.97
C GLU A 226 -0.04 8.49 5.40
N VAL A 227 -0.74 7.56 6.07
CA VAL A 227 -2.12 7.17 5.79
C VAL A 227 -2.97 7.51 7.00
N VAL A 228 -4.07 8.20 6.79
CA VAL A 228 -5.04 8.57 7.83
C VAL A 228 -6.39 7.92 7.53
N VAL A 229 -6.97 7.27 8.55
CA VAL A 229 -8.29 6.64 8.46
C VAL A 229 -9.24 7.32 9.42
N TYR A 230 -10.37 7.76 8.92
CA TYR A 230 -11.44 8.42 9.67
C TYR A 230 -12.66 7.51 9.82
N GLY A 231 -13.35 7.64 10.93
CA GLY A 231 -14.66 7.00 11.14
C GLY A 231 -14.59 5.55 11.62
N VAL A 232 -13.42 5.03 12.00
CA VAL A 232 -13.33 3.69 12.59
C VAL A 232 -13.95 3.71 13.98
N PRO A 233 -15.01 2.89 14.26
CA PRO A 233 -15.60 2.81 15.59
C PRO A 233 -14.57 2.38 16.63
N ALA A 234 -14.67 2.87 17.86
CA ALA A 234 -13.80 2.41 18.93
C ALA A 234 -14.04 0.91 19.24
N GLY A 235 -12.96 0.22 19.61
CA GLY A 235 -13.00 -1.21 19.96
C GLY A 235 -12.84 -2.17 18.79
N VAL A 236 -12.36 -1.75 17.63
CA VAL A 236 -11.90 -2.64 16.54
C VAL A 236 -10.48 -3.09 16.85
N GLY A 237 -10.21 -4.38 16.78
CA GLY A 237 -8.99 -5.01 17.29
C GLY A 237 -9.16 -5.52 18.73
N THR A 238 -8.08 -5.93 19.37
CA THR A 238 -8.14 -6.47 20.75
C THR A 238 -6.83 -6.25 21.50
N TYR A 239 -6.92 -6.17 22.83
CA TYR A 239 -5.76 -6.22 23.74
C TYR A 239 -5.46 -7.63 24.26
N VAL A 240 -6.34 -8.59 23.98
CA VAL A 240 -6.32 -9.93 24.61
C VAL A 240 -5.17 -10.76 24.05
N GLU A 241 -4.95 -10.71 22.73
CA GLU A 241 -3.92 -11.51 22.04
C GLU A 241 -3.09 -10.63 21.09
N SER A 242 -1.79 -10.83 21.11
CA SER A 242 -0.83 -9.97 20.38
C SER A 242 -0.99 -10.02 18.86
N ASP A 243 -1.33 -11.16 18.30
CA ASP A 243 -1.55 -11.39 16.86
C ASP A 243 -2.88 -10.84 16.33
N ARG A 244 -3.77 -10.42 17.23
CA ARG A 244 -5.07 -9.82 16.90
C ARG A 244 -5.13 -8.32 17.23
N ARG A 245 -4.02 -7.72 17.60
CA ARG A 245 -3.90 -6.28 17.79
C ARG A 245 -3.96 -5.55 16.46
N LEU A 246 -4.76 -4.47 16.39
CA LEU A 246 -4.93 -3.70 15.16
C LEU A 246 -3.64 -2.98 14.74
N ASP A 247 -2.88 -2.42 15.68
CA ASP A 247 -1.57 -1.78 15.40
C ASP A 247 -0.57 -2.78 14.82
N ALA A 248 -0.48 -3.99 15.39
CA ALA A 248 0.40 -5.04 14.89
C ALA A 248 0.02 -5.49 13.48
N ALA A 249 -1.28 -5.64 13.19
CA ALA A 249 -1.78 -6.01 11.86
C ALA A 249 -1.53 -4.93 10.82
N LEU A 250 -1.78 -3.66 11.14
CA LEU A 250 -1.49 -2.51 10.27
C LEU A 250 0.01 -2.41 9.98
N ALA A 251 0.85 -2.52 11.01
CA ALA A 251 2.30 -2.51 10.83
C ALA A 251 2.78 -3.64 9.93
N SER A 252 2.28 -4.87 10.13
CA SER A 252 2.59 -6.04 9.30
C SER A 252 2.16 -5.84 7.84
N ALA A 253 0.94 -5.38 7.61
CA ALA A 253 0.39 -5.16 6.28
C ALA A 253 1.17 -4.11 5.48
N VAL A 254 1.51 -2.98 6.11
CA VAL A 254 2.26 -1.90 5.48
C VAL A 254 3.75 -2.26 5.32
N MET A 255 4.37 -2.94 6.31
CA MET A 255 5.74 -3.47 6.19
C MET A 255 5.86 -4.49 5.05
N GLY A 256 4.79 -5.20 4.70
CA GLY A 256 4.72 -6.13 3.58
C GLY A 256 4.70 -5.47 2.19
N ILE A 257 4.71 -4.15 2.09
CA ILE A 257 4.84 -3.41 0.82
C ILE A 257 6.32 -3.39 0.40
N GLN A 258 6.58 -3.57 -0.89
CA GLN A 258 7.95 -3.54 -1.42
C GLN A 258 8.66 -2.23 -1.03
N ALA A 259 9.91 -2.34 -0.63
CA ALA A 259 10.80 -1.25 -0.22
C ALA A 259 10.44 -0.54 1.10
N ILE A 260 9.36 -0.86 1.78
CA ILE A 260 9.10 -0.34 3.13
C ILE A 260 10.12 -0.93 4.11
N LYS A 261 10.68 -0.07 4.99
CA LYS A 261 11.72 -0.41 5.95
C LYS A 261 11.40 0.02 7.40
N GLY A 262 10.36 0.81 7.58
CA GLY A 262 9.86 1.23 8.88
C GLY A 262 8.38 1.55 8.81
N VAL A 263 7.67 1.29 9.92
CA VAL A 263 6.26 1.63 10.10
C VAL A 263 6.08 2.20 11.50
N GLU A 264 5.32 3.26 11.62
CA GLU A 264 4.93 3.89 12.88
C GLU A 264 3.41 4.02 12.97
N ILE A 265 2.87 3.91 14.18
CA ILE A 265 1.48 4.22 14.50
C ILE A 265 1.48 5.49 15.35
N GLY A 266 0.72 6.51 14.92
CA GLY A 266 0.72 7.81 15.61
C GLY A 266 2.09 8.47 15.59
N ASP A 267 2.52 8.96 16.74
CA ASP A 267 3.83 9.61 16.90
C ASP A 267 5.01 8.62 16.95
N GLY A 268 4.73 7.31 17.02
CA GLY A 268 5.74 6.25 16.87
C GLY A 268 7.00 6.44 17.70
N PHE A 269 8.17 6.59 17.05
CA PHE A 269 9.44 6.79 17.75
C PHE A 269 9.52 8.09 18.56
N LEU A 270 8.73 9.12 18.21
CA LEU A 270 8.69 10.37 18.96
C LEU A 270 8.11 10.18 20.37
N GLU A 271 7.17 9.23 20.54
CA GLU A 271 6.63 8.88 21.87
C GLU A 271 7.72 8.42 22.84
N ALA A 272 8.69 7.65 22.36
CA ALA A 272 9.79 7.17 23.20
C ALA A 272 10.73 8.29 23.68
N MET A 273 10.66 9.49 23.09
CA MET A 273 11.48 10.65 23.44
C MET A 273 10.79 11.58 24.46
N ARG A 274 9.50 11.33 24.78
CA ARG A 274 8.71 12.17 25.67
C ARG A 274 8.60 11.59 27.08
N PRO A 275 8.55 12.43 28.11
CA PRO A 275 8.04 12.01 29.42
C PRO A 275 6.59 11.56 29.33
N GLY A 276 6.16 10.56 30.11
CA GLY A 276 4.82 10.00 30.05
C GLY A 276 3.69 11.03 30.16
N SER A 277 3.86 12.07 30.97
CA SER A 277 2.89 13.18 31.11
C SER A 277 2.74 14.04 29.84
N GLN A 278 3.64 13.91 28.87
CA GLN A 278 3.61 14.63 27.60
C GLN A 278 3.35 13.69 26.41
N ALA A 279 3.44 12.37 26.63
CA ALA A 279 3.26 11.36 25.60
C ALA A 279 1.78 10.96 25.45
N HIS A 280 1.08 10.74 26.56
CA HIS A 280 -0.27 10.19 26.52
C HIS A 280 -1.34 11.23 26.23
N ASP A 281 -2.40 10.82 25.51
CA ASP A 281 -3.51 11.66 25.13
C ASP A 281 -4.49 11.81 26.29
N GLU A 282 -4.49 12.99 26.95
CA GLU A 282 -5.39 13.29 28.06
C GLU A 282 -6.85 13.25 27.63
N MET A 283 -7.71 12.71 28.51
CA MET A 283 -9.15 12.62 28.29
C MET A 283 -9.86 13.72 29.08
N VAL A 284 -10.83 14.36 28.45
CA VAL A 284 -11.66 15.41 29.05
C VAL A 284 -13.12 15.19 28.70
N VAL A 285 -14.00 15.90 29.40
CA VAL A 285 -15.39 16.00 28.99
C VAL A 285 -15.49 17.12 27.96
N GLY A 286 -15.87 16.79 26.73
CA GLY A 286 -16.07 17.75 25.65
C GLY A 286 -17.29 18.66 25.86
N GLU A 287 -17.44 19.66 25.01
CA GLU A 287 -18.55 20.63 25.07
C GLU A 287 -19.93 19.96 24.89
N ASP A 288 -19.96 18.82 24.17
CA ASP A 288 -21.15 17.99 23.97
C ASP A 288 -21.43 16.99 25.11
N GLY A 289 -20.65 17.06 26.20
CA GLY A 289 -20.76 16.15 27.33
C GLY A 289 -20.15 14.75 27.12
N ARG A 290 -19.48 14.53 25.97
CA ARG A 290 -18.85 13.26 25.63
C ARG A 290 -17.37 13.25 25.99
N ILE A 291 -16.80 12.05 26.11
CA ILE A 291 -15.36 11.88 26.31
C ILE A 291 -14.64 12.31 25.04
N ALA A 292 -13.72 13.26 25.18
CA ALA A 292 -12.85 13.75 24.12
C ALA A 292 -11.38 13.59 24.53
N ARG A 293 -10.47 13.52 23.54
CA ARG A 293 -9.03 13.54 23.76
C ARG A 293 -8.44 14.87 23.32
N LEU A 294 -7.48 15.39 24.09
CA LEU A 294 -6.82 16.67 23.79
C LEU A 294 -5.77 16.56 22.67
N SER A 295 -5.32 15.35 22.37
CA SER A 295 -4.36 15.05 21.31
C SER A 295 -4.63 13.67 20.71
N ASN A 296 -3.90 13.30 19.67
CA ASN A 296 -3.99 11.98 19.02
C ASN A 296 -2.59 11.41 18.75
N ARG A 297 -1.73 11.43 19.74
CA ARG A 297 -0.34 10.92 19.64
C ARG A 297 -0.29 9.42 19.50
N ALA A 298 -1.22 8.71 20.14
CA ALA A 298 -1.42 7.27 19.97
C ALA A 298 -1.86 6.86 18.56
N GLY A 299 -2.19 7.83 17.70
CA GLY A 299 -2.59 7.58 16.32
C GLY A 299 -3.87 6.76 16.19
N GLY A 300 -4.87 7.02 17.05
CA GLY A 300 -6.17 6.38 17.01
C GLY A 300 -6.23 4.95 17.56
N ILE A 301 -5.13 4.42 18.11
CA ILE A 301 -5.06 3.05 18.62
C ILE A 301 -4.47 3.02 20.04
N GLU A 302 -5.22 2.45 20.96
CA GLU A 302 -4.79 2.24 22.34
C GLU A 302 -4.95 0.76 22.70
N GLY A 303 -3.90 0.16 23.25
CA GLY A 303 -3.92 -1.26 23.64
C GLY A 303 -4.24 -2.23 22.50
N GLY A 304 -3.93 -1.87 21.24
CA GLY A 304 -4.23 -2.68 20.06
C GLY A 304 -5.67 -2.58 19.54
N MET A 305 -6.44 -1.60 20.04
CA MET A 305 -7.83 -1.34 19.62
C MET A 305 -7.98 0.10 19.13
N SER A 306 -8.82 0.31 18.12
CA SER A 306 -9.23 1.65 17.74
C SER A 306 -9.92 2.38 18.91
N ASN A 307 -9.66 3.68 19.04
CA ASN A 307 -10.22 4.49 20.13
C ASN A 307 -11.23 5.56 19.65
N GLY A 308 -11.62 5.50 18.37
CA GLY A 308 -12.56 6.45 17.75
C GLY A 308 -11.90 7.70 17.15
N GLN A 309 -10.62 7.96 17.45
CA GLN A 309 -9.85 9.03 16.82
C GLN A 309 -9.35 8.59 15.42
N PRO A 310 -8.90 9.51 14.56
CA PRO A 310 -8.27 9.13 13.29
C PRO A 310 -7.10 8.18 13.50
N ILE A 311 -7.08 7.07 12.76
CA ILE A 311 -5.93 6.15 12.77
C ILE A 311 -4.86 6.71 11.86
N VAL A 312 -3.64 6.87 12.40
CA VAL A 312 -2.48 7.44 11.69
C VAL A 312 -1.39 6.38 11.56
N VAL A 313 -1.03 6.04 10.31
CA VAL A 313 0.02 5.06 10.00
C VAL A 313 1.06 5.73 9.11
N ARG A 314 2.33 5.80 9.55
CA ARG A 314 3.47 6.30 8.76
C ARG A 314 4.34 5.15 8.30
N ALA A 315 4.96 5.31 7.13
CA ALA A 315 5.88 4.33 6.61
C ALA A 315 7.07 4.97 5.90
N ALA A 316 8.25 4.41 6.16
CA ALA A 316 9.50 4.80 5.53
C ALA A 316 9.84 3.85 4.39
N MET A 317 9.93 4.38 3.18
CA MET A 317 10.31 3.67 1.97
C MET A 317 11.77 3.94 1.64
N LYS A 318 12.59 2.89 1.47
CA LYS A 318 13.96 3.03 0.94
C LYS A 318 13.96 3.40 -0.54
N PRO A 319 15.07 3.95 -1.09
CA PRO A 319 15.24 4.17 -2.52
C PRO A 319 15.04 2.89 -3.33
N ILE A 320 14.58 3.04 -4.57
CA ILE A 320 14.41 1.92 -5.51
C ILE A 320 15.79 1.33 -5.83
N PRO A 321 15.99 0.00 -5.74
CA PRO A 321 17.30 -0.62 -5.93
C PRO A 321 17.75 -0.74 -7.39
N SER A 322 16.89 -0.45 -8.36
CA SER A 322 17.28 -0.30 -9.78
C SER A 322 17.78 1.12 -10.02
N ILE A 323 19.07 1.35 -9.82
CA ILE A 323 19.70 2.66 -9.88
C ILE A 323 20.40 2.83 -11.23
N PRO A 324 20.16 3.93 -11.98
CA PRO A 324 20.85 4.18 -13.25
C PRO A 324 22.38 4.24 -13.08
N LYS A 325 22.89 4.83 -12.00
CA LYS A 325 24.29 4.75 -11.57
C LYS A 325 24.54 3.36 -10.97
N ALA A 326 24.94 2.41 -11.82
CA ALA A 326 25.08 1.01 -11.45
C ALA A 326 26.01 0.80 -10.24
N LEU A 327 25.52 0.07 -9.24
CA LEU A 327 26.30 -0.33 -8.09
C LEU A 327 27.15 -1.56 -8.38
N ARG A 328 28.23 -1.77 -7.62
CA ARG A 328 29.05 -2.97 -7.70
C ARG A 328 28.24 -4.20 -7.25
N THR A 329 28.45 -5.29 -7.95
CA THR A 329 27.87 -6.61 -7.64
C THR A 329 28.85 -7.71 -8.06
N VAL A 330 28.38 -8.94 -8.09
CA VAL A 330 29.12 -10.12 -8.55
C VAL A 330 28.28 -10.81 -9.63
N ASP A 331 28.90 -11.28 -10.69
CA ASP A 331 28.26 -12.23 -11.60
C ASP A 331 28.22 -13.60 -10.93
N VAL A 332 27.02 -14.08 -10.61
CA VAL A 332 26.85 -15.32 -9.82
C VAL A 332 27.20 -16.58 -10.62
N THR A 333 27.32 -16.48 -11.96
CA THR A 333 27.71 -17.61 -12.81
C THR A 333 29.23 -17.81 -12.78
N THR A 334 30.00 -16.72 -12.77
CA THR A 334 31.46 -16.75 -12.84
C THR A 334 32.14 -16.51 -11.49
N GLY A 335 31.46 -15.89 -10.54
CA GLY A 335 32.03 -15.41 -9.28
C GLY A 335 32.84 -14.12 -9.41
N GLU A 336 32.91 -13.51 -10.60
CA GLU A 336 33.72 -12.34 -10.87
C GLU A 336 33.01 -11.03 -10.48
N PRO A 337 33.78 -9.97 -10.09
CA PRO A 337 33.23 -8.64 -9.87
C PRO A 337 32.50 -8.10 -11.11
N ALA A 338 31.32 -7.49 -10.90
CA ALA A 338 30.50 -6.99 -11.96
C ALA A 338 29.79 -5.68 -11.58
N GLN A 339 29.12 -5.07 -12.55
CA GLN A 339 28.16 -3.97 -12.31
C GLN A 339 26.74 -4.53 -12.32
N ALA A 340 25.91 -4.04 -11.42
CA ALA A 340 24.53 -4.46 -11.30
C ALA A 340 23.74 -4.16 -12.59
N ILE A 341 22.74 -4.97 -12.86
CA ILE A 341 21.87 -4.79 -14.01
C ILE A 341 21.15 -3.45 -13.88
N ASN A 342 21.30 -2.58 -14.88
CA ASN A 342 20.49 -1.38 -14.99
C ASN A 342 19.19 -1.72 -15.71
N GLN A 343 18.08 -1.55 -15.00
CA GLN A 343 16.74 -1.62 -15.59
C GLN A 343 16.11 -0.23 -15.51
N ARG A 344 15.28 0.11 -16.50
CA ARG A 344 14.51 1.35 -16.47
C ARG A 344 13.69 1.40 -15.20
N SER A 345 13.89 2.43 -14.39
CA SER A 345 13.16 2.63 -13.14
C SER A 345 12.74 4.09 -12.96
N ASP A 346 11.85 4.29 -12.02
CA ASP A 346 11.48 5.62 -11.52
C ASP A 346 12.65 6.20 -10.70
N ASN A 347 12.76 7.52 -10.60
CA ASN A 347 13.65 8.16 -9.62
C ASN A 347 13.12 8.05 -8.20
N THR A 348 11.80 8.02 -8.05
CA THR A 348 11.13 7.73 -6.78
C THR A 348 9.78 7.05 -7.03
N ALA A 349 9.37 6.18 -6.11
CA ALA A 349 8.04 5.57 -6.10
C ALA A 349 7.22 5.97 -4.86
N VAL A 350 7.67 6.96 -4.09
CA VAL A 350 7.04 7.37 -2.82
C VAL A 350 5.58 7.80 -3.00
N PRO A 351 5.20 8.64 -4.00
CA PRO A 351 3.79 8.98 -4.20
C PRO A 351 2.90 7.77 -4.49
N ALA A 352 3.39 6.82 -5.29
CA ALA A 352 2.66 5.57 -5.57
C ALA A 352 2.55 4.67 -4.34
N ALA A 353 3.62 4.62 -3.51
CA ALA A 353 3.63 3.84 -2.27
C ALA A 353 2.56 4.33 -1.28
N ALA A 354 2.25 5.62 -1.26
CA ALA A 354 1.16 6.18 -0.45
C ALA A 354 -0.20 5.58 -0.85
N VAL A 355 -0.49 5.46 -2.15
CA VAL A 355 -1.73 4.83 -2.66
C VAL A 355 -1.76 3.33 -2.36
N VAL A 356 -0.61 2.64 -2.46
CA VAL A 356 -0.51 1.22 -2.08
C VAL A 356 -0.73 1.04 -0.58
N ALA A 357 -0.19 1.94 0.25
CA ALA A 357 -0.39 1.91 1.69
C ALA A 357 -1.87 2.14 2.07
N GLU A 358 -2.58 3.07 1.40
CA GLU A 358 -4.04 3.19 1.55
C GLU A 358 -4.73 1.83 1.34
N ALA A 359 -4.40 1.12 0.27
CA ALA A 359 -5.00 -0.17 -0.06
C ALA A 359 -4.75 -1.21 1.03
N MET A 360 -3.52 -1.30 1.53
CA MET A 360 -3.15 -2.25 2.58
C MET A 360 -3.81 -1.94 3.92
N VAL A 361 -3.91 -0.66 4.28
CA VAL A 361 -4.61 -0.20 5.48
C VAL A 361 -6.11 -0.50 5.37
N ARG A 362 -6.75 -0.23 4.22
CA ARG A 362 -8.18 -0.53 3.97
C ARG A 362 -8.47 -2.02 4.08
N LEU A 363 -7.64 -2.88 3.48
CA LEU A 363 -7.80 -4.34 3.57
C LEU A 363 -7.71 -4.82 5.01
N THR A 364 -6.78 -4.27 5.80
CA THR A 364 -6.61 -4.61 7.21
C THR A 364 -7.81 -4.14 8.04
N ILE A 365 -8.23 -2.89 7.89
CA ILE A 365 -9.41 -2.36 8.60
C ILE A 365 -10.67 -3.17 8.23
N ALA A 366 -10.88 -3.48 6.93
CA ALA A 366 -12.02 -4.29 6.48
C ALA A 366 -12.04 -5.68 7.14
N GLN A 367 -10.88 -6.32 7.27
CA GLN A 367 -10.77 -7.59 7.97
C GLN A 367 -11.20 -7.48 9.44
N TYR A 368 -10.72 -6.47 10.15
CA TYR A 368 -10.96 -6.31 11.57
C TYR A 368 -12.39 -5.83 11.90
N VAL A 369 -13.00 -4.99 11.08
CA VAL A 369 -14.41 -4.61 11.26
C VAL A 369 -15.35 -5.78 10.98
N LEU A 370 -15.03 -6.64 9.99
CA LEU A 370 -15.78 -7.88 9.74
C LEU A 370 -15.60 -8.92 10.84
N GLU A 371 -14.41 -9.01 11.44
CA GLU A 371 -14.20 -9.88 12.61
C GLU A 371 -15.06 -9.44 13.78
N LYS A 372 -15.20 -8.12 13.99
CA LYS A 372 -15.95 -7.57 15.10
C LYS A 372 -17.47 -7.61 14.88
N PHE A 373 -17.94 -7.21 13.71
CA PHE A 373 -19.37 -6.99 13.46
C PHE A 373 -20.04 -8.11 12.67
N GLY A 374 -19.24 -8.88 11.88
CA GLY A 374 -19.77 -9.98 11.06
C GLY A 374 -20.79 -9.51 10.03
N GLY A 375 -21.65 -10.42 9.62
CA GLY A 375 -22.74 -10.20 8.67
C GLY A 375 -22.46 -10.75 7.28
N ASP A 376 -23.51 -11.34 6.65
CA ASP A 376 -23.45 -11.91 5.30
C ASP A 376 -23.88 -10.88 4.24
N CYS A 377 -24.47 -9.77 4.65
CA CYS A 377 -24.81 -8.64 3.78
C CYS A 377 -24.53 -7.30 4.45
N VAL A 378 -24.36 -6.24 3.63
CA VAL A 378 -24.06 -4.87 4.10
C VAL A 378 -25.06 -4.38 5.14
N ALA A 379 -26.36 -4.62 4.95
CA ALA A 379 -27.39 -4.18 5.88
C ALA A 379 -27.27 -4.84 7.27
N GLU A 380 -26.89 -6.11 7.31
CA GLU A 380 -26.66 -6.84 8.55
C GLU A 380 -25.43 -6.33 9.29
N THR A 381 -24.30 -6.20 8.59
CA THR A 381 -23.05 -5.68 9.17
C THR A 381 -23.24 -4.27 9.72
N LYS A 382 -23.94 -3.39 8.98
CA LYS A 382 -24.26 -2.03 9.41
C LYS A 382 -25.10 -2.00 10.66
N ARG A 383 -26.20 -2.78 10.69
CA ARG A 383 -27.07 -2.90 11.89
C ARG A 383 -26.30 -3.37 13.12
N ASN A 384 -25.40 -4.36 12.97
CA ASN A 384 -24.61 -4.87 14.08
C ASN A 384 -23.66 -3.79 14.65
N ALA A 385 -23.04 -2.99 13.80
CA ALA A 385 -22.19 -1.88 14.20
C ALA A 385 -22.98 -0.75 14.89
N GLU A 386 -24.13 -0.36 14.33
CA GLU A 386 -25.01 0.66 14.90
C GLU A 386 -25.53 0.25 16.29
N GLN A 387 -25.93 -1.01 16.46
CA GLN A 387 -26.37 -1.52 17.77
C GLN A 387 -25.25 -1.57 18.79
N TYR A 388 -24.03 -1.94 18.36
CA TYR A 388 -22.86 -1.92 19.24
C TYR A 388 -22.60 -0.50 19.79
N ILE A 389 -22.58 0.51 18.92
CA ILE A 389 -22.38 1.92 19.31
C ILE A 389 -23.54 2.39 20.19
N ALA A 390 -24.78 2.05 19.83
CA ALA A 390 -25.98 2.44 20.59
C ALA A 390 -26.05 1.81 22.00
N SER A 391 -25.34 0.71 22.22
CA SER A 391 -25.27 0.06 23.54
C SER A 391 -24.41 0.81 24.57
N TRP A 392 -23.56 1.76 24.11
CA TRP A 392 -22.72 2.53 25.01
C TRP A 392 -23.51 3.60 25.78
N PRO A 393 -23.08 3.97 26.99
CA PRO A 393 -23.57 5.18 27.65
C PRO A 393 -23.38 6.40 26.76
N GLU A 394 -24.28 7.38 26.84
CA GLU A 394 -24.28 8.54 25.93
C GLU A 394 -22.98 9.33 25.98
N HIS A 395 -22.38 9.49 27.16
CA HIS A 395 -21.09 10.18 27.30
C HIS A 395 -19.88 9.43 26.71
N MET A 396 -20.04 8.18 26.30
CA MET A 396 -19.02 7.35 25.67
C MET A 396 -19.20 7.20 24.14
N ARG A 397 -20.29 7.74 23.58
CA ARG A 397 -20.61 7.63 22.15
C ARG A 397 -19.88 8.62 21.29
#